data_e672ff16bf909f02868934734a8e48a4
#
_entry.id   e672ff16bf909f02868934734a8e48a4
#
_cell.length_a   1.000
_cell.length_b   1.000
_cell.length_c   1.000
_cell.angle_alpha   90.00
_cell.angle_beta   90.00
_cell.angle_gamma   90.00
#
_symmetry.space_group_name_H-M   'P 1'
#
loop_
_entity.id
_entity.type
_entity.pdbx_description
1 polymer ?
#
loop_
_entity_poly.entity_id
_entity_poly.type
_entity_poly.pdbx_seq_one_letter_code
_entity_poly.pdbx_strand_id
1 'polypeptide(L)'
;MQQHFHWQGIAPSTRGTSVAMGNFDGVHRGHQSVIDLARGAAPLGIVTFEPHPRQFFAPQSPAFRLMNAEARANRLARLGVQHLFQLPFDATLASLTPEAFVNDVLHDGLGISHVVVGADFCFGKGRSGTARDLATLCEARGIRTTIAALVADNGTEI
;
A
#
# COMPACT_ATOMS: atom_id res chain seq x y z
N MET A 1 15.26 7.54 -2.53
CA MET A 1 14.18 6.56 -2.23
C MET A 1 14.66 5.17 -2.59
N GLN A 2 14.56 4.24 -1.65
CA GLN A 2 14.89 2.84 -1.91
C GLN A 2 13.65 2.11 -2.42
N GLN A 3 13.82 1.27 -3.43
CA GLN A 3 12.73 0.47 -4.00
C GLN A 3 12.93 -0.99 -3.63
N HIS A 4 11.85 -1.63 -3.19
CA HIS A 4 11.83 -3.04 -2.78
C HIS A 4 10.75 -3.74 -3.58
N PHE A 5 11.09 -4.90 -4.17
CA PHE A 5 10.19 -5.57 -5.11
C PHE A 5 9.60 -6.86 -4.57
N HIS A 6 9.82 -7.12 -3.27
CA HIS A 6 9.22 -8.26 -2.58
C HIS A 6 9.15 -7.95 -1.08
N TRP A 7 8.33 -8.71 -0.36
CA TRP A 7 8.23 -8.57 1.09
C TRP A 7 9.23 -9.43 1.85
N GLN A 8 9.95 -10.33 1.18
CA GLN A 8 10.98 -11.14 1.78
C GLN A 8 12.35 -10.46 1.63
N GLY A 9 13.25 -10.74 2.57
CA GLY A 9 14.61 -10.22 2.48
C GLY A 9 14.76 -8.75 2.83
N ILE A 10 13.81 -8.18 3.57
CA ILE A 10 13.87 -6.78 3.97
C ILE A 10 14.92 -6.62 5.07
N ALA A 11 15.83 -5.66 4.88
CA ALA A 11 16.90 -5.39 5.85
C ALA A 11 16.33 -4.92 7.19
N PRO A 12 16.96 -5.31 8.34
CA PRO A 12 16.50 -4.86 9.65
C PRO A 12 16.41 -3.34 9.77
N SER A 13 17.27 -2.59 9.10
CA SER A 13 17.25 -1.13 9.13
C SER A 13 16.03 -0.53 8.44
N THR A 14 15.35 -1.29 7.59
CA THR A 14 14.13 -0.84 6.89
C THR A 14 12.87 -1.14 7.70
N ARG A 15 12.94 -2.07 8.63
CA ARG A 15 11.77 -2.44 9.45
C ARG A 15 11.38 -1.28 10.36
N GLY A 16 10.10 -1.16 10.63
CA GLY A 16 9.57 -0.05 11.42
C GLY A 16 9.05 1.11 10.58
N THR A 17 9.07 1.01 9.26
CA THR A 17 8.58 2.04 8.35
C THR A 17 7.08 2.28 8.53
N SER A 18 6.67 3.54 8.48
CA SER A 18 5.27 3.94 8.43
C SER A 18 4.87 4.06 6.97
N VAL A 19 3.81 3.37 6.55
CA VAL A 19 3.47 3.28 5.13
C VAL A 19 2.05 3.74 4.85
N ALA A 20 1.85 4.30 3.66
CA ALA A 20 0.55 4.40 3.03
C ALA A 20 0.46 3.27 2.02
N MET A 21 -0.67 2.58 1.98
CA MET A 21 -0.86 1.40 1.13
C MET A 21 -1.99 1.62 0.14
N GLY A 22 -1.74 1.31 -1.13
CA GLY A 22 -2.70 1.44 -2.21
C GLY A 22 -2.01 1.34 -3.55
N ASN A 23 -2.74 1.60 -4.62
CA ASN A 23 -2.18 1.52 -5.97
C ASN A 23 -1.51 2.82 -6.41
N PHE A 24 -1.99 3.95 -5.94
CA PHE A 24 -1.39 5.28 -6.17
C PHE A 24 -1.20 5.63 -7.65
N ASP A 25 -2.09 5.18 -8.51
CA ASP A 25 -2.07 5.59 -9.91
C ASP A 25 -2.41 7.08 -10.01
N GLY A 26 -1.56 7.83 -10.73
CA GLY A 26 -1.73 9.25 -10.90
C GLY A 26 -1.27 10.10 -9.73
N VAL A 27 -1.13 9.56 -8.55
CA VAL A 27 -0.71 10.25 -7.31
C VAL A 27 -1.37 11.63 -7.21
N HIS A 28 -2.70 11.65 -7.14
CA HIS A 28 -3.47 12.87 -7.05
C HIS A 28 -3.67 13.30 -5.58
N ARG A 29 -4.43 14.38 -5.36
CA ARG A 29 -4.59 14.99 -4.04
C ARG A 29 -5.13 14.01 -2.98
N GLY A 30 -6.04 13.11 -3.34
CA GLY A 30 -6.53 12.10 -2.42
C GLY A 30 -5.42 11.17 -1.93
N HIS A 31 -4.51 10.78 -2.83
CA HIS A 31 -3.34 9.97 -2.45
C HIS A 31 -2.40 10.74 -1.55
N GLN A 32 -2.21 12.04 -1.79
CA GLN A 32 -1.34 12.86 -0.95
C GLN A 32 -1.87 12.93 0.48
N SER A 33 -3.18 13.03 0.67
CA SER A 33 -3.78 13.01 2.01
C SER A 33 -3.46 11.72 2.75
N VAL A 34 -3.55 10.58 2.08
CA VAL A 34 -3.22 9.29 2.66
C VAL A 34 -1.74 9.22 3.03
N ILE A 35 -0.87 9.69 2.13
CA ILE A 35 0.58 9.72 2.36
C ILE A 35 0.92 10.60 3.56
N ASP A 36 0.30 11.78 3.64
CA ASP A 36 0.58 12.73 4.72
C ASP A 36 0.23 12.16 6.09
N LEU A 37 -0.82 11.34 6.19
CA LEU A 37 -1.19 10.69 7.44
C LEU A 37 -0.15 9.66 7.90
N ALA A 38 0.67 9.17 6.99
CA ALA A 38 1.74 8.24 7.33
C ALA A 38 3.02 8.94 7.80
N ARG A 39 3.12 10.26 7.61
CA ARG A 39 4.32 11.00 8.02
C ARG A 39 4.41 11.09 9.53
N GLY A 40 5.63 10.98 10.04
CA GLY A 40 5.88 11.05 11.48
C GLY A 40 7.34 10.78 11.79
N ALA A 41 7.60 10.25 12.98
CA ALA A 41 8.96 9.99 13.44
C ALA A 41 9.62 8.82 12.69
N ALA A 42 8.83 7.86 12.22
CA ALA A 42 9.35 6.72 11.46
C ALA A 42 9.59 7.10 10.00
N PRO A 43 10.48 6.38 9.29
CA PRO A 43 10.64 6.59 7.86
C PRO A 43 9.32 6.42 7.12
N LEU A 44 9.12 7.22 6.08
CA LEU A 44 7.90 7.18 5.27
C LEU A 44 8.05 6.19 4.13
N GLY A 45 7.10 5.30 4.00
CA GLY A 45 7.08 4.32 2.92
C GLY A 45 5.73 4.26 2.21
N ILE A 46 5.74 3.62 1.07
CA ILE A 46 4.54 3.32 0.28
C ILE A 46 4.55 1.82 0.00
N VAL A 47 3.40 1.18 0.17
CA VAL A 47 3.17 -0.19 -0.28
C VAL A 47 2.21 -0.14 -1.46
N THR A 48 2.66 -0.64 -2.60
CA THR A 48 1.87 -0.67 -3.82
C THR A 48 2.08 -2.02 -4.51
N PHE A 49 1.31 -2.27 -5.56
CA PHE A 49 1.28 -3.58 -6.21
C PHE A 49 1.55 -3.44 -7.70
N GLU A 50 2.30 -4.39 -8.25
CA GLU A 50 2.65 -4.40 -9.67
C GLU A 50 2.55 -5.82 -10.20
N PRO A 51 1.74 -6.11 -11.22
CA PRO A 51 0.83 -5.17 -11.91
C PRO A 51 -0.33 -4.72 -11.03
N HIS A 52 -1.09 -3.75 -11.51
CA HIS A 52 -2.33 -3.34 -10.83
C HIS A 52 -3.23 -4.56 -10.67
N PRO A 53 -3.91 -4.75 -9.51
CA PRO A 53 -4.77 -5.92 -9.32
C PRO A 53 -5.79 -6.14 -10.43
N ARG A 54 -6.41 -5.09 -10.95
CA ARG A 54 -7.36 -5.24 -12.06
C ARG A 54 -6.67 -5.75 -13.32
N GLN A 55 -5.44 -5.34 -13.56
CA GLN A 55 -4.65 -5.83 -14.71
C GLN A 55 -4.34 -7.32 -14.55
N PHE A 56 -4.08 -7.78 -13.33
CA PHE A 56 -3.82 -9.18 -13.05
C PHE A 56 -5.04 -10.05 -13.37
N PHE A 57 -6.24 -9.60 -12.92
CA PHE A 57 -7.46 -10.38 -13.11
C PHE A 57 -8.04 -10.25 -14.52
N ALA A 58 -7.65 -9.23 -15.27
CA ALA A 58 -8.12 -9.01 -16.64
C ALA A 58 -6.95 -8.58 -17.51
N PRO A 59 -5.99 -9.48 -17.79
CA PRO A 59 -4.75 -9.12 -18.47
C PRO A 59 -4.96 -8.66 -19.91
N GLN A 60 -6.10 -8.97 -20.51
CA GLN A 60 -6.41 -8.56 -21.89
C GLN A 60 -7.14 -7.21 -21.94
N SER A 61 -7.50 -6.66 -20.79
CA SER A 61 -8.12 -5.33 -20.75
C SER A 61 -7.08 -4.27 -21.08
N PRO A 62 -7.50 -3.13 -21.67
CA PRO A 62 -6.59 -2.02 -21.86
C PRO A 62 -6.00 -1.57 -20.53
N ALA A 63 -4.74 -1.15 -20.53
CA ALA A 63 -4.11 -0.60 -19.35
C ALA A 63 -4.86 0.67 -18.91
N PHE A 64 -5.17 0.76 -17.62
CA PHE A 64 -5.92 1.91 -17.07
C PHE A 64 -5.09 2.69 -16.05
N ARG A 65 -3.77 2.47 -16.00
CA ARG A 65 -2.86 3.27 -15.19
C ARG A 65 -2.65 4.62 -15.83
N LEU A 66 -2.73 5.67 -15.02
CA LEU A 66 -2.48 7.02 -15.49
C LEU A 66 -0.99 7.31 -15.64
N MET A 67 -0.13 6.60 -14.89
CA MET A 67 1.31 6.73 -15.03
C MET A 67 1.97 5.36 -14.87
N ASN A 68 3.11 5.18 -15.52
CA ASN A 68 3.87 3.93 -15.40
C ASN A 68 4.59 3.88 -14.04
N ALA A 69 5.18 2.71 -13.74
CA ALA A 69 5.81 2.49 -12.44
C ALA A 69 6.98 3.44 -12.19
N GLU A 70 7.76 3.76 -13.23
CA GLU A 70 8.90 4.67 -13.10
C GLU A 70 8.43 6.10 -12.78
N ALA A 71 7.43 6.60 -13.51
CA ALA A 71 6.90 7.93 -13.26
C ALA A 71 6.28 8.03 -11.88
N ARG A 72 5.57 6.98 -11.44
CA ARG A 72 5.01 6.91 -10.09
C ARG A 72 6.10 6.96 -9.04
N ALA A 73 7.17 6.19 -9.20
CA ALA A 73 8.29 6.18 -8.26
C ALA A 73 8.93 7.55 -8.17
N ASN A 74 9.13 8.23 -9.30
CA ASN A 74 9.71 9.57 -9.33
C ASN A 74 8.82 10.56 -8.59
N ARG A 75 7.50 10.49 -8.79
CA ARG A 75 6.56 11.38 -8.12
C ARG A 75 6.58 11.15 -6.60
N LEU A 76 6.59 9.90 -6.17
CA LEU A 76 6.62 9.56 -4.75
C LEU A 76 7.92 10.01 -4.10
N ALA A 77 9.04 9.88 -4.79
CA ALA A 77 10.33 10.36 -4.28
C ALA A 77 10.29 11.87 -4.01
N ARG A 78 9.65 12.64 -4.88
CA ARG A 78 9.49 14.08 -4.70
C ARG A 78 8.63 14.43 -3.49
N LEU A 79 7.73 13.53 -3.09
CA LEU A 79 6.88 13.71 -1.91
C LEU A 79 7.58 13.32 -0.61
N GLY A 80 8.84 12.91 -0.67
CA GLY A 80 9.61 12.56 0.51
C GLY A 80 9.52 11.11 0.94
N VAL A 81 9.01 10.26 0.08
CA VAL A 81 8.93 8.82 0.35
C VAL A 81 10.34 8.25 0.39
N GLN A 82 10.68 7.53 1.46
CA GLN A 82 12.02 6.95 1.65
C GLN A 82 12.08 5.49 1.19
N HIS A 83 10.98 4.76 1.28
CA HIS A 83 10.91 3.37 0.85
C HIS A 83 9.66 3.14 0.01
N LEU A 84 9.84 2.58 -1.17
CA LEU A 84 8.74 2.16 -2.03
C LEU A 84 8.75 0.63 -2.08
N PHE A 85 7.72 0.01 -1.50
CA PHE A 85 7.55 -1.44 -1.54
C PHE A 85 6.58 -1.75 -2.68
N GLN A 86 7.16 -2.13 -3.82
CA GLN A 86 6.42 -2.48 -5.03
C GLN A 86 6.23 -3.99 -5.08
N LEU A 87 5.19 -4.49 -4.44
CA LEU A 87 5.00 -5.93 -4.24
C LEU A 87 4.44 -6.58 -5.51
N PRO A 88 4.91 -7.80 -5.85
CA PRO A 88 4.39 -8.48 -7.01
C PRO A 88 2.96 -8.96 -6.76
N PHE A 89 2.02 -8.49 -7.57
CA PHE A 89 0.64 -8.97 -7.49
C PHE A 89 0.50 -10.17 -8.41
N ASP A 90 0.82 -11.33 -7.87
CA ASP A 90 0.80 -12.62 -8.57
C ASP A 90 -0.21 -13.57 -7.92
N ALA A 91 -0.26 -14.80 -8.40
CA ALA A 91 -1.21 -15.77 -7.88
C ALA A 91 -0.97 -16.05 -6.39
N THR A 92 0.28 -16.04 -5.93
CA THR A 92 0.62 -16.26 -4.53
C THR A 92 0.01 -15.15 -3.66
N LEU A 93 0.26 -13.88 -4.01
CA LEU A 93 -0.27 -12.76 -3.24
C LEU A 93 -1.79 -12.71 -3.31
N ALA A 94 -2.36 -12.93 -4.51
CA ALA A 94 -3.80 -12.86 -4.72
C ALA A 94 -4.57 -13.93 -3.96
N SER A 95 -3.92 -15.03 -3.59
CA SER A 95 -4.55 -16.14 -2.87
C SER A 95 -4.47 -16.02 -1.35
N LEU A 96 -3.74 -15.03 -0.82
CA LEU A 96 -3.60 -14.88 0.63
C LEU A 96 -4.91 -14.42 1.26
N THR A 97 -5.28 -15.07 2.37
CA THR A 97 -6.39 -14.59 3.18
C THR A 97 -6.02 -13.24 3.80
N PRO A 98 -7.00 -12.43 4.27
CA PRO A 98 -6.67 -11.20 4.98
C PRO A 98 -5.69 -11.41 6.14
N GLU A 99 -5.89 -12.47 6.93
CA GLU A 99 -5.00 -12.79 8.05
C GLU A 99 -3.59 -13.11 7.57
N ALA A 100 -3.47 -13.92 6.53
CA ALA A 100 -2.16 -14.30 6.00
C ALA A 100 -1.44 -13.08 5.41
N PHE A 101 -2.17 -12.21 4.74
CA PHE A 101 -1.59 -10.98 4.19
C PHE A 101 -0.99 -10.11 5.30
N VAL A 102 -1.73 -9.88 6.37
CA VAL A 102 -1.22 -9.09 7.49
C VAL A 102 -0.04 -9.78 8.16
N ASN A 103 -0.16 -11.08 8.43
CA ASN A 103 0.89 -11.82 9.16
C ASN A 103 2.15 -11.98 8.33
N ASP A 104 2.04 -12.40 7.08
CA ASP A 104 3.19 -12.82 6.28
C ASP A 104 3.81 -11.65 5.53
N VAL A 105 3.00 -10.72 5.06
CA VAL A 105 3.48 -9.61 4.23
C VAL A 105 3.78 -8.38 5.09
N LEU A 106 2.81 -7.90 5.83
CA LEU A 106 2.97 -6.62 6.55
C LEU A 106 3.79 -6.77 7.83
N HIS A 107 3.55 -7.81 8.61
CA HIS A 107 4.22 -8.00 9.90
C HIS A 107 5.58 -8.70 9.73
N ASP A 108 5.55 -9.95 9.28
CA ASP A 108 6.78 -10.75 9.19
C ASP A 108 7.66 -10.28 8.03
N GLY A 109 7.05 -9.96 6.89
CA GLY A 109 7.78 -9.55 5.69
C GLY A 109 8.36 -8.16 5.79
N LEU A 110 7.51 -7.15 5.75
CA LEU A 110 7.94 -5.75 5.74
C LEU A 110 8.29 -5.21 7.13
N GLY A 111 7.63 -5.71 8.17
CA GLY A 111 7.86 -5.25 9.53
C GLY A 111 7.46 -3.80 9.74
N ILE A 112 6.39 -3.35 9.12
CA ILE A 112 5.94 -1.96 9.23
C ILE A 112 5.42 -1.67 10.64
N SER A 113 5.49 -0.40 11.04
CA SER A 113 4.99 0.05 12.34
C SER A 113 3.61 0.69 12.27
N HIS A 114 3.25 1.20 11.11
CA HIS A 114 2.01 1.94 10.90
C HIS A 114 1.60 1.81 9.44
N VAL A 115 0.31 1.63 9.20
CA VAL A 115 -0.24 1.59 7.85
C VAL A 115 -1.44 2.52 7.74
N VAL A 116 -1.49 3.28 6.65
CA VAL A 116 -2.60 4.17 6.32
C VAL A 116 -3.23 3.68 5.04
N VAL A 117 -4.54 3.52 5.04
CA VAL A 117 -5.30 3.12 3.84
C VAL A 117 -6.51 4.03 3.70
N GLY A 118 -7.04 4.14 2.48
CA GLY A 118 -8.31 4.81 2.25
C GLY A 118 -9.47 3.98 2.78
N ALA A 119 -10.60 4.64 3.04
CA ALA A 119 -11.77 3.97 3.64
C ALA A 119 -12.37 2.88 2.75
N ASP A 120 -12.12 2.94 1.44
CA ASP A 120 -12.60 1.95 0.48
C ASP A 120 -11.62 0.80 0.23
N PHE A 121 -10.51 0.76 0.95
CA PHE A 121 -9.49 -0.24 0.72
C PHE A 121 -10.02 -1.65 0.98
N CYS A 122 -9.75 -2.56 0.03
CA CYS A 122 -10.07 -3.97 0.15
C CYS A 122 -8.83 -4.78 -0.18
N PHE A 123 -8.68 -5.93 0.47
CA PHE A 123 -7.50 -6.77 0.32
C PHE A 123 -7.83 -8.23 0.60
N GLY A 124 -6.84 -9.08 0.35
CA GLY A 124 -6.99 -10.51 0.58
C GLY A 124 -7.74 -11.19 -0.55
N LYS A 125 -7.78 -12.52 -0.49
CA LYS A 125 -8.39 -13.34 -1.52
C LYS A 125 -9.85 -12.96 -1.74
N GLY A 126 -10.20 -12.70 -2.99
CA GLY A 126 -11.55 -12.31 -3.35
C GLY A 126 -11.99 -10.97 -2.77
N ARG A 127 -11.04 -10.12 -2.37
CA ARG A 127 -11.32 -8.83 -1.73
C ARG A 127 -12.17 -8.99 -0.47
N SER A 128 -11.94 -10.07 0.27
CA SER A 128 -12.72 -10.42 1.45
C SER A 128 -12.42 -9.54 2.66
N GLY A 129 -11.26 -8.85 2.68
CA GLY A 129 -10.89 -7.95 3.76
C GLY A 129 -11.22 -6.51 3.44
N THR A 130 -11.73 -5.78 4.43
CA THR A 130 -12.02 -4.35 4.34
C THR A 130 -10.95 -3.55 5.08
N ALA A 131 -11.00 -2.20 4.97
CA ALA A 131 -10.11 -1.35 5.74
C ALA A 131 -10.26 -1.58 7.25
N ARG A 132 -11.47 -1.80 7.72
CA ARG A 132 -11.72 -2.10 9.14
C ARG A 132 -11.13 -3.44 9.55
N ASP A 133 -11.23 -4.45 8.70
CA ASP A 133 -10.60 -5.75 8.95
C ASP A 133 -9.09 -5.60 9.03
N LEU A 134 -8.51 -4.77 8.17
CA LEU A 134 -7.07 -4.48 8.21
C LEU A 134 -6.68 -3.90 9.57
N ALA A 135 -7.45 -2.92 10.06
CA ALA A 135 -7.16 -2.31 11.35
C ALA A 135 -7.19 -3.33 12.48
N THR A 136 -8.20 -4.19 12.51
CA THR A 136 -8.32 -5.21 13.55
C THR A 136 -7.15 -6.18 13.51
N LEU A 137 -6.79 -6.66 12.32
CA LEU A 137 -5.71 -7.64 12.16
C LEU A 137 -4.35 -7.03 12.45
N CYS A 138 -4.12 -5.80 11.98
CA CYS A 138 -2.84 -5.12 12.20
C CYS A 138 -2.63 -4.80 13.67
N GLU A 139 -3.65 -4.29 14.36
CA GLU A 139 -3.54 -3.95 15.77
C GLU A 139 -3.25 -5.17 16.64
N ALA A 140 -3.79 -6.32 16.27
CA ALA A 140 -3.48 -7.57 16.95
C ALA A 140 -2.00 -7.96 16.80
N ARG A 141 -1.30 -7.39 15.83
CA ARG A 141 0.13 -7.64 15.57
C ARG A 141 1.02 -6.46 15.96
N GLY A 142 0.48 -5.47 16.66
CA GLY A 142 1.26 -4.31 17.06
C GLY A 142 1.50 -3.28 15.96
N ILE A 143 0.77 -3.35 14.87
CA ILE A 143 0.84 -2.39 13.77
C ILE A 143 -0.29 -1.40 13.92
N ARG A 144 0.04 -0.10 14.03
CA ARG A 144 -1.00 0.93 14.08
C ARG A 144 -1.64 1.07 12.71
N THR A 145 -2.93 1.37 12.69
CA THR A 145 -3.69 1.53 11.45
C THR A 145 -4.48 2.82 11.48
N THR A 146 -4.39 3.59 10.40
CA THR A 146 -5.18 4.79 10.19
C THR A 146 -6.00 4.61 8.93
N ILE A 147 -7.31 4.85 9.04
CA ILE A 147 -8.22 4.79 7.89
C ILE A 147 -8.54 6.22 7.49
N ALA A 148 -8.13 6.61 6.29
CA ALA A 148 -8.29 7.98 5.80
C ALA A 148 -9.62 8.13 5.09
N ALA A 149 -10.29 9.27 5.32
CA ALA A 149 -11.44 9.64 4.51
C ALA A 149 -10.98 9.91 3.08
N LEU A 150 -11.77 9.46 2.10
CA LEU A 150 -11.44 9.67 0.70
C LEU A 150 -11.83 11.09 0.28
N VAL A 151 -10.95 11.72 -0.48
CA VAL A 151 -11.16 13.07 -1.01
C VAL A 151 -11.05 13.02 -2.52
N ALA A 152 -12.10 13.48 -3.21
CA ALA A 152 -12.06 13.60 -4.66
C ALA A 152 -11.13 14.75 -5.07
N ASP A 153 -10.69 14.74 -6.34
CA ASP A 153 -9.78 15.76 -6.84
C ASP A 153 -10.33 17.18 -6.72
N ASN A 154 -11.66 17.32 -6.75
CA ASN A 154 -12.31 18.61 -6.58
C ASN A 154 -12.54 18.96 -5.10
N GLY A 155 -12.01 18.20 -4.17
CA GLY A 155 -12.19 18.43 -2.76
C GLY A 155 -13.44 17.84 -2.14
N THR A 156 -14.26 17.14 -2.91
CA THR A 156 -15.47 16.50 -2.42
C THR A 156 -15.13 15.13 -1.86
N GLU A 157 -15.72 14.80 -0.71
CA GLU A 157 -15.55 13.45 -0.15
C GLU A 157 -16.28 12.42 -1.00
N ILE A 158 -15.67 11.26 -1.08
CA ILE A 158 -16.24 10.14 -1.82
C ILE A 158 -16.88 9.15 -0.85
#